data_f65b8ead1d44c13ba0d42296eec4fba8
#
_entry.id   f65b8ead1d44c13ba0d42296eec4fba8
#
_cell.length_a   1.000
_cell.length_b   1.000
_cell.length_c   1.000
_cell.angle_alpha   90.00
_cell.angle_beta   90.00
_cell.angle_gamma   90.00
#
_symmetry.space_group_name_H-M   'P 1'
#
loop_
_entity.id
_entity.type
_entity.pdbx_description
1 polymer ?
#
loop_
_entity_poly.entity_id
_entity_poly.type
_entity_poly.pdbx_seq_one_letter_code
_entity_poly.pdbx_strand_id
1 'polypeptide(L)'
;MTVRVAINGFGRIGRNVVRALYESGRRAEITVVAINELADAAGMAHLLKYDTSHGRFAWDVRQERDQLIVGDDAIRILHERTLDALPWRELGVDIVLDCTGVFGNREHGEAHIAAGAKKVLFSHPGSHDIDATVVYGVNQDQLRAEDRIVSNASCTTNCII
;
A
#
# COMPACT_ATOMS: atom_id res chain seq x y z
N MET A 1 1.73 17.17 -9.80
CA MET A 1 2.41 15.85 -9.85
C MET A 1 1.63 14.89 -8.96
N THR A 2 1.31 13.72 -9.46
CA THR A 2 0.59 12.69 -8.72
C THR A 2 1.60 11.83 -7.96
N VAL A 3 1.35 11.53 -6.69
CA VAL A 3 2.20 10.62 -5.90
C VAL A 3 1.98 9.19 -6.38
N ARG A 4 3.05 8.51 -6.76
CA ARG A 4 3.03 7.14 -7.28
C ARG A 4 3.23 6.14 -6.13
N VAL A 5 2.21 5.36 -5.88
CA VAL A 5 2.16 4.42 -4.74
C VAL A 5 2.19 2.98 -5.24
N ALA A 6 2.97 2.14 -4.58
CA ALA A 6 2.88 0.69 -4.72
C ALA A 6 2.37 0.08 -3.40
N ILE A 7 1.63 -1.01 -3.50
CA ILE A 7 1.11 -1.75 -2.35
C ILE A 7 1.80 -3.11 -2.30
N ASN A 8 2.47 -3.41 -1.21
CA ASN A 8 3.01 -4.73 -0.93
C ASN A 8 2.08 -5.46 0.05
N GLY A 9 1.44 -6.53 -0.41
CA GLY A 9 0.39 -7.24 0.32
C GLY A 9 -1.01 -6.70 0.01
N PHE A 10 -1.83 -7.53 -0.65
CA PHE A 10 -3.19 -7.16 -1.07
C PHE A 10 -4.26 -7.91 -0.27
N GLY A 11 -4.01 -8.07 1.02
CA GLY A 11 -4.95 -8.57 2.00
C GLY A 11 -6.08 -7.58 2.25
N ARG A 12 -6.76 -7.69 3.38
CA ARG A 12 -7.87 -6.79 3.74
C ARG A 12 -7.45 -5.32 3.73
N ILE A 13 -6.29 -4.99 4.30
CA ILE A 13 -5.85 -3.59 4.41
C ILE A 13 -5.49 -3.03 3.03
N GLY A 14 -4.65 -3.71 2.26
CA GLY A 14 -4.27 -3.23 0.91
C GLY A 14 -5.49 -3.01 0.00
N ARG A 15 -6.48 -3.92 0.02
CA ARG A 15 -7.74 -3.75 -0.73
C ARG A 15 -8.55 -2.55 -0.26
N ASN A 16 -8.68 -2.36 1.05
CA ASN A 16 -9.45 -1.24 1.60
C ASN A 16 -8.77 0.11 1.34
N VAL A 17 -7.45 0.17 1.29
CA VAL A 17 -6.72 1.38 0.86
C VAL A 17 -7.09 1.76 -0.58
N VAL A 18 -7.11 0.79 -1.50
CA VAL A 18 -7.54 1.04 -2.89
C VAL A 18 -8.99 1.52 -2.91
N ARG A 19 -9.92 0.83 -2.23
CA ARG A 19 -11.32 1.25 -2.17
C ARG A 19 -11.47 2.67 -1.65
N ALA A 20 -10.82 2.99 -0.52
CA ALA A 20 -10.86 4.32 0.08
C ALA A 20 -10.31 5.42 -0.86
N LEU A 21 -9.24 5.14 -1.60
CA LEU A 21 -8.70 6.06 -2.59
C LEU A 21 -9.72 6.42 -3.68
N TYR A 22 -10.41 5.41 -4.20
CA TYR A 22 -11.41 5.62 -5.25
C TYR A 22 -12.68 6.27 -4.72
N GLU A 23 -13.14 5.90 -3.54
CA GLU A 23 -14.34 6.42 -2.90
C GLU A 23 -14.17 7.86 -2.40
N SER A 24 -12.96 8.24 -1.98
CA SER A 24 -12.63 9.61 -1.54
C SER A 24 -12.42 10.62 -2.68
N GLY A 25 -12.34 10.15 -3.94
CA GLY A 25 -12.09 11.00 -5.10
C GLY A 25 -10.66 11.56 -5.21
N ARG A 26 -9.69 11.03 -4.41
CA ARG A 26 -8.31 11.54 -4.38
C ARG A 26 -7.39 10.95 -5.45
N ARG A 27 -7.92 10.31 -6.46
CA ARG A 27 -7.17 9.72 -7.59
C ARG A 27 -6.33 10.74 -8.38
N ALA A 28 -6.71 12.02 -8.35
CA ALA A 28 -5.93 13.09 -8.97
C ALA A 28 -4.63 13.39 -8.20
N GLU A 29 -4.56 13.03 -6.92
CA GLU A 29 -3.41 13.27 -6.06
C GLU A 29 -2.52 12.03 -5.93
N ILE A 30 -3.12 10.83 -5.91
CA ILE A 30 -2.44 9.56 -5.64
C ILE A 30 -2.80 8.55 -6.74
N THR A 31 -1.80 7.89 -7.29
CA THR A 31 -1.96 6.82 -8.26
C THR A 31 -1.33 5.53 -7.73
N VAL A 32 -2.10 4.46 -7.62
CA VAL A 32 -1.56 3.12 -7.37
C VAL A 32 -1.03 2.55 -8.68
N VAL A 33 0.27 2.33 -8.75
CA VAL A 33 0.95 1.88 -9.97
C VAL A 33 1.22 0.39 -10.01
N ALA A 34 1.37 -0.23 -8.83
CA ALA A 34 1.59 -1.67 -8.71
C ALA A 34 1.07 -2.23 -7.38
N ILE A 35 0.74 -3.50 -7.43
CA ILE A 35 0.40 -4.32 -6.26
C ILE A 35 1.25 -5.58 -6.33
N ASN A 36 1.97 -5.89 -5.26
CA ASN A 36 2.65 -7.16 -5.08
C ASN A 36 1.84 -8.06 -4.16
N GLU A 37 1.40 -9.22 -4.67
CA GLU A 37 0.63 -10.18 -3.90
C GLU A 37 0.92 -11.61 -4.43
N LEU A 38 1.04 -12.56 -3.53
CA LEU A 38 1.34 -13.94 -3.88
C LEU A 38 0.10 -14.76 -4.29
N ALA A 39 -1.09 -14.25 -3.98
CA ALA A 39 -2.35 -14.84 -4.41
C ALA A 39 -2.59 -14.66 -5.92
N ASP A 40 -3.50 -15.42 -6.48
CA ASP A 40 -3.87 -15.31 -7.89
C ASP A 40 -4.63 -14.01 -8.19
N ALA A 41 -4.41 -13.48 -9.39
CA ALA A 41 -4.94 -12.19 -9.81
C ALA A 41 -6.48 -12.16 -9.93
N ALA A 42 -7.11 -13.28 -10.28
CA ALA A 42 -8.57 -13.36 -10.38
C ALA A 42 -9.21 -13.30 -8.98
N GLY A 43 -8.61 -13.98 -8.00
CA GLY A 43 -8.99 -13.89 -6.60
C GLY A 43 -8.83 -12.47 -6.05
N MET A 44 -7.74 -11.78 -6.40
CA MET A 44 -7.52 -10.38 -6.04
C MET A 44 -8.65 -9.47 -6.55
N ALA A 45 -8.99 -9.59 -7.82
CA ALA A 45 -10.07 -8.81 -8.45
C ALA A 45 -11.43 -9.08 -7.78
N HIS A 46 -11.75 -10.36 -7.53
CA HIS A 46 -12.97 -10.75 -6.85
C HIS A 46 -13.07 -10.17 -5.44
N LEU A 47 -12.01 -10.31 -4.64
CA LEU A 47 -11.96 -9.83 -3.27
C LEU A 47 -11.93 -8.30 -3.16
N LEU A 48 -11.42 -7.59 -4.17
CA LEU A 48 -11.55 -6.14 -4.24
C LEU A 48 -12.98 -5.72 -4.55
N LYS A 49 -13.66 -6.45 -5.48
CA LYS A 49 -15.03 -6.15 -5.90
C LYS A 49 -16.04 -6.41 -4.79
N TYR A 50 -15.85 -7.50 -4.02
CA TYR A 50 -16.80 -7.93 -3.00
C TYR A 50 -16.12 -8.03 -1.64
N ASP A 51 -16.63 -7.28 -0.67
CA ASP A 51 -16.15 -7.27 0.71
C ASP A 51 -17.31 -7.54 1.67
N THR A 52 -17.09 -8.40 2.66
CA THR A 52 -18.15 -8.79 3.61
C THR A 52 -18.61 -7.63 4.49
N SER A 53 -17.70 -6.72 4.84
CA SER A 53 -18.01 -5.58 5.72
C SER A 53 -18.43 -4.33 4.93
N HIS A 54 -17.79 -4.08 3.77
CA HIS A 54 -18.00 -2.87 2.97
C HIS A 54 -18.89 -3.09 1.73
N GLY A 55 -19.36 -4.33 1.51
CA GLY A 55 -20.22 -4.65 0.40
C GLY A 55 -19.55 -4.59 -0.97
N ARG A 56 -20.36 -4.42 -2.00
CA ARG A 56 -19.88 -4.36 -3.38
C ARG A 56 -19.22 -3.02 -3.69
N PHE A 57 -18.00 -3.07 -4.20
CA PHE A 57 -17.29 -1.88 -4.67
C PHE A 57 -17.98 -1.28 -5.90
N ALA A 58 -18.22 0.03 -5.92
CA ALA A 58 -18.97 0.69 -6.97
C ALA A 58 -18.25 0.69 -8.33
N TRP A 59 -16.91 0.75 -8.29
CA TRP A 59 -16.09 0.77 -9.50
C TRP A 59 -16.06 -0.60 -10.18
N ASP A 60 -15.92 -0.59 -11.50
CA ASP A 60 -15.66 -1.83 -12.23
C ASP A 60 -14.28 -2.37 -11.90
N VAL A 61 -14.20 -3.67 -11.67
CA VAL A 61 -12.94 -4.36 -11.33
C VAL A 61 -12.83 -5.59 -12.20
N ARG A 62 -11.73 -5.70 -12.94
CA ARG A 62 -11.42 -6.86 -13.75
C ARG A 62 -9.91 -7.13 -13.77
N GLN A 63 -9.53 -8.35 -14.03
CA GLN A 63 -8.15 -8.73 -14.23
C GLN A 63 -7.89 -8.91 -15.73
N GLU A 64 -6.82 -8.30 -16.22
CA GLU A 64 -6.36 -8.45 -17.59
C GLU A 64 -4.86 -8.76 -17.60
N ARG A 65 -4.51 -10.01 -17.94
CA ARG A 65 -3.11 -10.48 -17.89
C ARG A 65 -2.51 -10.28 -16.50
N ASP A 66 -1.43 -9.50 -16.41
CA ASP A 66 -0.71 -9.12 -15.19
C ASP A 66 -1.14 -7.75 -14.64
N GLN A 67 -2.38 -7.34 -14.91
CA GLN A 67 -2.94 -6.08 -14.46
C GLN A 67 -4.28 -6.27 -13.77
N LEU A 68 -4.48 -5.49 -12.72
CA LEU A 68 -5.77 -5.26 -12.09
C LEU A 68 -6.32 -3.94 -12.65
N ILE A 69 -7.45 -4.02 -13.34
CA ILE A 69 -8.11 -2.84 -13.90
C ILE A 69 -9.19 -2.41 -12.92
N VAL A 70 -9.14 -1.14 -12.51
CA VAL A 70 -10.15 -0.53 -11.64
C VAL A 70 -10.68 0.73 -12.32
N GLY A 71 -11.91 0.66 -12.82
CA GLY A 71 -12.42 1.66 -13.76
C GLY A 71 -11.54 1.71 -15.01
N ASP A 72 -10.89 2.85 -15.24
CA ASP A 72 -9.98 3.07 -16.38
C ASP A 72 -8.49 2.92 -15.99
N ASP A 73 -8.19 2.72 -14.72
CA ASP A 73 -6.81 2.61 -14.25
C ASP A 73 -6.30 1.18 -14.34
N ALA A 74 -5.09 1.02 -14.89
CA ALA A 74 -4.39 -0.25 -14.96
C ALA A 74 -3.27 -0.31 -13.89
N ILE A 75 -3.41 -1.20 -12.95
CA ILE A 75 -2.47 -1.42 -11.85
C ILE A 75 -1.67 -2.69 -12.13
N ARG A 76 -0.35 -2.61 -12.20
CA ARG A 76 0.49 -3.78 -12.45
C ARG A 76 0.45 -4.75 -11.26
N ILE A 77 0.24 -6.03 -11.53
CA ILE A 77 0.31 -7.10 -10.53
C ILE A 77 1.71 -7.72 -10.56
N LEU A 78 2.28 -7.90 -9.39
CA LEU A 78 3.56 -8.54 -9.17
C LEU A 78 3.35 -9.74 -8.23
N HIS A 79 4.21 -10.75 -8.33
CA HIS A 79 4.15 -11.96 -7.52
C HIS A 79 5.51 -12.27 -6.87
N GLU A 80 6.24 -11.21 -6.47
CA GLU A 80 7.59 -11.33 -5.94
C GLU A 80 7.55 -11.71 -4.45
N ARG A 81 8.35 -12.72 -4.08
CA ARG A 81 8.46 -13.21 -2.71
C ARG A 81 9.47 -12.44 -1.88
N THR A 82 10.47 -11.88 -2.53
CA THR A 82 11.57 -11.17 -1.87
C THR A 82 11.52 -9.69 -2.21
N LEU A 83 11.86 -8.84 -1.25
CA LEU A 83 11.75 -7.39 -1.37
C LEU A 83 12.77 -6.81 -2.38
N ASP A 84 13.91 -7.45 -2.55
CA ASP A 84 14.98 -7.07 -3.46
C ASP A 84 14.62 -7.31 -4.95
N ALA A 85 13.67 -8.20 -5.22
CA ALA A 85 13.16 -8.44 -6.57
C ALA A 85 12.10 -7.42 -7.04
N LEU A 86 11.64 -6.55 -6.16
CA LEU A 86 10.56 -5.62 -6.46
C LEU A 86 11.04 -4.45 -7.34
N PRO A 87 10.39 -4.17 -8.48
CA PRO A 87 10.89 -3.21 -9.47
C PRO A 87 10.46 -1.76 -9.18
N TRP A 88 10.57 -1.30 -7.93
CA TRP A 88 10.08 0.03 -7.54
C TRP A 88 10.74 1.17 -8.29
N ARG A 89 12.05 1.02 -8.60
CA ARG A 89 12.80 2.01 -9.38
C ARG A 89 12.29 2.13 -10.81
N GLU A 90 12.07 1.00 -11.47
CA GLU A 90 11.53 0.95 -12.84
C GLU A 90 10.14 1.59 -12.92
N LEU A 91 9.32 1.32 -11.92
CA LEU A 91 7.96 1.83 -11.83
C LEU A 91 7.87 3.27 -11.29
N GLY A 92 8.99 3.88 -10.92
CA GLY A 92 9.03 5.25 -10.39
C GLY A 92 8.18 5.43 -9.13
N VAL A 93 8.25 4.46 -8.20
CA VAL A 93 7.45 4.46 -6.97
C VAL A 93 7.96 5.52 -6.00
N ASP A 94 7.09 6.41 -5.59
CA ASP A 94 7.38 7.40 -4.55
C ASP A 94 7.22 6.79 -3.15
N ILE A 95 6.12 6.10 -2.91
CA ILE A 95 5.79 5.51 -1.61
C ILE A 95 5.37 4.06 -1.77
N VAL A 96 5.96 3.17 -0.99
CA VAL A 96 5.45 1.81 -0.80
C VAL A 96 4.57 1.78 0.44
N LEU A 97 3.35 1.28 0.30
CA LEU A 97 2.49 0.89 1.42
C LEU A 97 2.71 -0.61 1.67
N ASP A 98 3.40 -0.97 2.74
CA ASP A 98 3.52 -2.36 3.15
C ASP A 98 2.33 -2.75 4.00
N CYS A 99 1.46 -3.57 3.41
CA CYS A 99 0.23 -4.08 4.02
C CYS A 99 0.29 -5.60 4.27
N THR A 100 1.50 -6.18 4.30
CA THR A 100 1.68 -7.62 4.50
C THR A 100 1.43 -8.05 5.94
N GLY A 101 1.70 -7.17 6.90
CA GLY A 101 1.70 -7.49 8.32
C GLY A 101 2.88 -8.37 8.77
N VAL A 102 3.82 -8.67 7.87
CA VAL A 102 4.98 -9.52 8.13
C VAL A 102 6.26 -8.70 8.35
N PHE A 103 6.41 -7.64 7.60
CA PHE A 103 7.58 -6.76 7.61
C PHE A 103 7.28 -5.51 8.44
N GLY A 104 8.16 -5.06 9.31
CA GLY A 104 7.86 -3.90 10.14
C GLY A 104 9.10 -3.29 10.81
N ASN A 105 10.29 -3.75 10.46
CA ASN A 105 11.54 -3.22 11.00
C ASN A 105 12.28 -2.34 9.96
N ARG A 106 13.32 -1.66 10.41
CA ARG A 106 14.16 -0.83 9.55
C ARG A 106 14.75 -1.59 8.38
N GLU A 107 15.23 -2.81 8.58
CA GLU A 107 15.83 -3.63 7.52
C GLU A 107 14.88 -3.84 6.35
N HIS A 108 13.62 -4.18 6.62
CA HIS A 108 12.59 -4.34 5.58
C HIS A 108 12.25 -3.01 4.90
N GLY A 109 12.20 -1.92 5.65
CA GLY A 109 12.00 -0.58 5.08
C GLY A 109 13.16 -0.21 4.14
N GLU A 110 14.40 -0.43 4.56
CA GLU A 110 15.60 -0.17 3.74
C GLU A 110 15.64 -1.05 2.49
N ALA A 111 15.14 -2.30 2.55
CA ALA A 111 15.04 -3.15 1.38
C ALA A 111 14.11 -2.55 0.31
N HIS A 112 12.96 -2.02 0.68
CA HIS A 112 12.09 -1.30 -0.25
C HIS A 112 12.75 -0.03 -0.81
N ILE A 113 13.49 0.71 0.01
CA ILE A 113 14.23 1.89 -0.43
C ILE A 113 15.34 1.49 -1.42
N ALA A 114 16.08 0.43 -1.14
CA ALA A 114 17.11 -0.10 -2.03
C ALA A 114 16.52 -0.55 -3.38
N ALA A 115 15.34 -1.15 -3.37
CA ALA A 115 14.57 -1.50 -4.56
C ALA A 115 14.10 -0.28 -5.37
N GLY A 116 14.17 0.93 -4.80
CA GLY A 116 13.95 2.19 -5.50
C GLY A 116 12.79 3.04 -5.00
N ALA A 117 12.07 2.66 -3.96
CA ALA A 117 11.07 3.50 -3.32
C ALA A 117 11.73 4.71 -2.62
N LYS A 118 11.04 5.85 -2.58
CA LYS A 118 11.56 7.01 -1.84
C LYS A 118 11.19 6.95 -0.36
N LYS A 119 10.01 6.45 -0.05
CA LYS A 119 9.49 6.28 1.32
C LYS A 119 8.73 4.96 1.45
N VAL A 120 8.63 4.49 2.69
CA VAL A 120 7.86 3.29 3.07
C VAL A 120 6.91 3.63 4.20
N LEU A 121 5.66 3.23 4.07
CA LEU A 121 4.66 3.30 5.11
C LEU A 121 4.17 1.89 5.45
N PHE A 122 4.47 1.42 6.65
CA PHE A 122 3.89 0.21 7.19
C PHE A 122 2.46 0.46 7.67
N SER A 123 1.50 -0.35 7.22
CA SER A 123 0.11 -0.29 7.67
C SER A 123 -0.13 -0.93 9.05
N HIS A 124 0.92 -1.37 9.72
CA HIS A 124 0.92 -2.10 10.97
C HIS A 124 2.05 -1.56 11.87
N PRO A 125 2.15 -2.00 13.14
CA PRO A 125 3.18 -1.52 14.04
C PRO A 125 4.59 -1.71 13.46
N GLY A 126 5.36 -0.65 13.49
CA GLY A 126 6.79 -0.69 13.20
C GLY A 126 7.61 -0.99 14.45
N SER A 127 8.82 -1.47 14.26
CA SER A 127 9.80 -1.62 15.34
C SER A 127 10.29 -0.24 15.82
N HIS A 128 10.96 -0.24 16.97
CA HIS A 128 11.44 1.01 17.61
C HIS A 128 12.56 1.73 16.84
N ASP A 129 13.15 1.09 15.85
CA ASP A 129 14.28 1.59 15.05
C ASP A 129 13.86 2.30 13.75
N ILE A 130 12.57 2.40 13.44
CA ILE A 130 12.07 3.16 12.29
C ILE A 130 12.02 4.67 12.59
N ASP A 131 11.81 5.50 11.56
CA ASP A 131 11.92 6.95 11.71
C ASP A 131 10.76 7.56 12.51
N ALA A 132 9.52 7.09 12.27
CA ALA A 132 8.35 7.58 12.99
C ALA A 132 7.21 6.55 13.05
N THR A 133 6.42 6.61 14.12
CA THR A 133 5.13 5.94 14.23
C THR A 133 4.04 6.99 14.41
N VAL A 134 3.05 6.98 13.52
CA VAL A 134 2.02 8.02 13.43
C VAL A 134 0.64 7.44 13.61
N VAL A 135 -0.17 8.13 14.38
CA VAL A 135 -1.64 7.96 14.41
C VAL A 135 -2.25 9.21 13.79
N TYR A 136 -2.91 9.05 12.65
CA TYR A 136 -3.50 10.19 11.94
C TYR A 136 -4.60 10.86 12.77
N GLY A 137 -4.55 12.17 12.88
CA GLY A 137 -5.44 12.96 13.74
C GLY A 137 -4.87 13.22 15.14
N VAL A 138 -3.75 12.57 15.51
CA VAL A 138 -3.15 12.68 16.84
C VAL A 138 -1.74 13.29 16.78
N ASN A 139 -0.83 12.72 16.00
CA ASN A 139 0.57 13.13 15.98
C ASN A 139 1.20 13.21 14.58
N GLN A 140 0.40 13.29 13.51
CA GLN A 140 0.92 13.39 12.13
C GLN A 140 1.81 14.62 11.92
N ASP A 141 1.64 15.68 12.72
CA ASP A 141 2.43 16.91 12.66
C ASP A 141 3.89 16.72 13.12
N GLN A 142 4.20 15.56 13.71
CA GLN A 142 5.58 15.19 14.09
C GLN A 142 6.37 14.63 12.90
N LEU A 143 5.72 14.29 11.78
CA LEU A 143 6.40 13.78 10.57
C LEU A 143 7.31 14.86 9.99
N ARG A 144 8.52 14.44 9.66
CA ARG A 144 9.55 15.26 9.03
C ARG A 144 9.77 14.87 7.58
N ALA A 145 10.28 15.79 6.79
CA ALA A 145 10.57 15.55 5.39
C ALA A 145 11.60 14.42 5.17
N GLU A 146 12.55 14.30 6.10
CA GLU A 146 13.61 13.29 6.12
C GLU A 146 13.12 11.89 6.52
N ASP A 147 11.98 11.76 7.21
CA ASP A 147 11.44 10.47 7.63
C ASP A 147 11.07 9.63 6.40
N ARG A 148 11.73 8.49 6.25
CA ARG A 148 11.60 7.62 5.08
C ARG A 148 10.89 6.32 5.37
N ILE A 149 10.97 5.83 6.60
CA ILE A 149 10.39 4.57 7.05
C ILE A 149 9.47 4.87 8.21
N VAL A 150 8.16 4.82 7.94
CA VAL A 150 7.11 5.27 8.85
C VAL A 150 6.12 4.15 9.08
N SER A 151 5.52 4.09 10.25
CA SER A 151 4.40 3.20 10.58
C SER A 151 3.13 3.98 10.89
N ASN A 152 1.99 3.47 10.47
CA ASN A 152 0.67 3.98 10.84
C ASN A 152 0.16 3.37 12.17
N ALA A 153 1.06 2.94 13.04
CA ALA A 153 0.76 2.29 14.31
C ALA A 153 -0.09 1.00 14.13
N SER A 154 -0.79 0.56 15.16
CA SER A 154 -1.68 -0.60 15.08
C SER A 154 -3.14 -0.20 14.88
N CYS A 155 -3.96 -1.14 14.39
CA CYS A 155 -5.41 -0.97 14.33
C CYS A 155 -6.01 -0.70 15.71
N THR A 156 -5.50 -1.36 16.75
CA THR A 156 -5.94 -1.14 18.14
C THR A 156 -5.53 0.22 18.66
N THR A 157 -4.32 0.69 18.36
CA THR A 157 -3.88 2.05 18.72
C THR A 157 -4.80 3.09 18.06
N ASN A 158 -5.05 2.99 16.78
CA ASN A 158 -5.95 3.89 16.04
C ASN A 158 -7.41 3.84 16.53
N CYS A 159 -7.83 2.73 17.15
CA CYS A 159 -9.17 2.57 17.68
C CYS A 159 -9.36 3.16 19.08
N ILE A 160 -8.30 3.17 19.91
CA ILE A 160 -8.37 3.55 21.34
C ILE A 160 -8.13 5.05 21.54
N ILE A 161 -7.35 5.68 20.70
CA ILE A 161 -7.01 7.11 20.76
C ILE A 161 -8.12 7.93 20.07
#